data_ac448156bfdc97a06fae0ef98a02237a
#
_entry.id   ac448156bfdc97a06fae0ef98a02237a
#
_cell.length_a   1.000
_cell.length_b   1.000
_cell.length_c   1.000
_cell.angle_alpha   90.00
_cell.angle_beta   90.00
_cell.angle_gamma   90.00
#
_symmetry.space_group_name_H-M   'P 1'
#
loop_
_entity.id
_entity.type
_entity.pdbx_description
1 polymer ?
#
loop_
_entity_poly.entity_id
_entity_poly.type
_entity_poly.pdbx_seq_one_letter_code
_entity_poly.pdbx_strand_id
1 'polypeptide(L)'
;MTGRPRTFPLLRQLREDRLGLGRAARSRRTEELRPRTEQADRVVRSICPYCAVGCGQLVYVRDEQVIQIEGDPDSPISRGRLCPKGSASKQLVTHPRRETKAKYRAPGSRRWEEIDLERALEMIADRLIATRERTWDADHKRTLGFAHLGGATLDNEENYLIKKFFTAAGAVSIENQARI
;
A
#
# COMPACT_ATOMS: atom_id res chain seq x y z
N MET A 1 25.52 -35.56 -42.79
CA MET A 1 24.99 -34.43 -41.98
C MET A 1 24.07 -33.59 -42.89
N THR A 2 22.80 -33.89 -42.91
CA THR A 2 21.80 -33.22 -43.77
C THR A 2 21.26 -32.03 -42.99
N GLY A 3 21.80 -30.84 -43.27
CA GLY A 3 21.30 -29.60 -42.74
C GLY A 3 19.87 -29.34 -43.22
N ARG A 4 18.89 -29.34 -42.34
CA ARG A 4 17.52 -28.87 -42.64
C ARG A 4 17.61 -27.44 -43.18
N PRO A 5 16.96 -27.14 -44.34
CA PRO A 5 16.96 -25.77 -44.85
C PRO A 5 16.42 -24.80 -43.79
N ARG A 6 17.19 -23.76 -43.50
CA ARG A 6 16.78 -22.67 -42.65
C ARG A 6 15.62 -21.94 -43.32
N THR A 7 14.39 -22.32 -43.03
CA THR A 7 13.20 -21.57 -43.47
C THR A 7 13.25 -20.17 -42.89
N PHE A 8 13.03 -19.20 -43.77
CA PHE A 8 12.97 -17.79 -43.36
C PHE A 8 11.95 -17.61 -42.20
N PRO A 9 12.28 -16.90 -41.11
CA PRO A 9 11.47 -16.86 -39.89
C PRO A 9 9.99 -16.49 -40.12
N LEU A 10 9.71 -15.56 -41.03
CA LEU A 10 8.37 -15.13 -41.38
C LEU A 10 7.57 -16.25 -42.08
N LEU A 11 8.17 -17.00 -42.96
CA LEU A 11 7.52 -18.15 -43.64
C LEU A 11 7.21 -19.26 -42.64
N ARG A 12 8.11 -19.48 -41.67
CA ARG A 12 7.88 -20.43 -40.60
C ARG A 12 6.69 -19.97 -39.71
N GLN A 13 6.62 -18.70 -39.33
CA GLN A 13 5.54 -18.16 -38.55
C GLN A 13 4.18 -18.28 -39.27
N LEU A 14 4.12 -17.92 -40.57
CA LEU A 14 2.90 -18.04 -41.37
C LEU A 14 2.41 -19.48 -41.51
N ARG A 15 3.33 -20.44 -41.49
CA ARG A 15 3.02 -21.88 -41.62
C ARG A 15 2.61 -22.50 -40.28
N GLU A 16 3.33 -22.18 -39.19
CA GLU A 16 3.24 -22.88 -37.91
C GLU A 16 2.38 -22.11 -36.91
N ASP A 17 2.27 -20.79 -37.04
CA ASP A 17 1.59 -19.92 -36.06
C ASP A 17 1.19 -18.58 -36.69
N ARG A 18 0.11 -18.59 -37.48
CA ARG A 18 -0.41 -17.42 -38.22
C ARG A 18 -0.71 -16.22 -37.32
N LEU A 19 -1.14 -16.46 -36.08
CA LEU A 19 -1.54 -15.39 -35.14
C LEU A 19 -0.39 -14.96 -34.26
N GLY A 20 0.80 -15.59 -34.35
CA GLY A 20 1.94 -15.27 -33.51
C GLY A 20 1.75 -15.57 -32.03
N LEU A 21 0.84 -16.47 -31.69
CA LEU A 21 0.51 -16.84 -30.30
C LEU A 21 1.23 -18.09 -29.81
N GLY A 22 1.84 -18.84 -30.73
CA GLY A 22 2.46 -20.11 -30.44
C GLY A 22 3.99 -20.05 -30.34
N ARG A 23 4.61 -21.15 -30.74
CA ARG A 23 6.07 -21.36 -30.61
C ARG A 23 6.92 -20.33 -31.35
N ALA A 24 6.44 -19.79 -32.46
CA ALA A 24 7.19 -18.80 -33.25
C ALA A 24 7.32 -17.45 -32.52
N ALA A 25 6.39 -17.12 -31.61
CA ALA A 25 6.42 -15.92 -30.78
C ALA A 25 7.25 -16.07 -29.51
N ARG A 26 7.69 -17.29 -29.17
CA ARG A 26 8.43 -17.57 -27.94
C ARG A 26 9.93 -17.60 -28.20
N SER A 27 10.66 -16.77 -27.48
CA SER A 27 12.11 -16.88 -27.39
C SER A 27 12.50 -17.93 -26.34
N ARG A 28 13.74 -18.41 -26.37
CA ARG A 28 14.29 -19.28 -25.32
C ARG A 28 14.12 -18.65 -23.93
N ARG A 29 14.38 -17.35 -23.81
CA ARG A 29 14.19 -16.61 -22.55
C ARG A 29 12.74 -16.62 -22.08
N THR A 30 11.78 -16.51 -23.02
CA THR A 30 10.34 -16.58 -22.68
C THR A 30 9.96 -17.96 -22.15
N GLU A 31 10.55 -19.03 -22.70
CA GLU A 31 10.31 -20.40 -22.23
C GLU A 31 10.89 -20.67 -20.84
N GLU A 32 11.95 -19.97 -20.48
CA GLU A 32 12.64 -20.08 -19.18
C GLU A 32 11.96 -19.21 -18.09
N LEU A 33 11.12 -18.23 -18.47
CA LEU A 33 10.43 -17.37 -17.50
C LEU A 33 9.43 -18.18 -16.67
N ARG A 34 9.44 -17.92 -15.38
CA ARG A 34 8.43 -18.40 -14.43
C ARG A 34 7.82 -17.22 -13.71
N PRO A 35 6.50 -17.18 -13.51
CA PRO A 35 5.85 -16.16 -12.68
C PRO A 35 6.43 -16.19 -11.26
N ARG A 36 6.55 -15.03 -10.64
CA ARG A 36 7.00 -14.97 -9.23
C ARG A 36 6.03 -15.69 -8.30
N THR A 37 4.77 -15.71 -8.64
CA THR A 37 3.72 -16.41 -7.88
C THR A 37 3.96 -17.91 -7.77
N GLU A 38 4.55 -18.54 -8.80
CA GLU A 38 4.92 -19.97 -8.75
C GLU A 38 6.15 -20.26 -7.86
N GLN A 39 6.88 -19.23 -7.47
CA GLN A 39 8.08 -19.34 -6.64
C GLN A 39 7.80 -19.16 -5.14
N ALA A 40 6.57 -18.88 -4.78
CA ALA A 40 6.18 -18.68 -3.40
C ALA A 40 6.09 -20.03 -2.66
N ASP A 41 6.56 -20.04 -1.42
CA ASP A 41 6.38 -21.15 -0.48
C ASP A 41 5.08 -21.00 0.32
N ARG A 42 4.55 -19.78 0.42
CA ARG A 42 3.33 -19.46 1.14
C ARG A 42 2.55 -18.34 0.46
N VAL A 43 1.23 -18.45 0.47
CA VAL A 43 0.31 -17.40 0.02
C VAL A 43 -0.62 -17.02 1.17
N VAL A 44 -0.69 -15.72 1.49
CA VAL A 44 -1.51 -15.21 2.60
C VAL A 44 -2.51 -14.19 2.05
N ARG A 45 -3.76 -14.30 2.49
CA ARG A 45 -4.80 -13.30 2.20
C ARG A 45 -4.61 -12.06 3.05
N SER A 46 -4.77 -10.90 2.45
CA SER A 46 -4.67 -9.60 3.11
C SER A 46 -5.62 -8.59 2.47
N ILE A 47 -5.67 -7.40 3.05
CA ILE A 47 -6.41 -6.25 2.52
C ILE A 47 -5.41 -5.20 2.02
N CYS A 48 -5.75 -4.54 0.94
CA CYS A 48 -4.95 -3.44 0.40
C CYS A 48 -4.87 -2.29 1.40
N PRO A 49 -3.66 -1.79 1.74
CA PRO A 49 -3.47 -0.79 2.78
C PRO A 49 -3.70 0.66 2.31
N TYR A 50 -4.16 0.87 1.08
CA TYR A 50 -4.18 2.23 0.53
C TYR A 50 -5.45 3.03 0.78
N CYS A 51 -6.61 2.41 0.79
CA CYS A 51 -7.83 3.18 0.98
C CYS A 51 -9.00 2.32 1.48
N ALA A 52 -10.08 2.99 1.88
CA ALA A 52 -11.28 2.41 2.45
C ALA A 52 -12.09 1.49 1.51
N VAL A 53 -11.67 1.31 0.24
CA VAL A 53 -12.30 0.33 -0.68
C VAL A 53 -12.10 -1.10 -0.15
N GLY A 54 -10.98 -1.39 0.51
CA GLY A 54 -10.75 -2.70 1.11
C GLY A 54 -10.55 -3.83 0.09
N CYS A 55 -9.83 -3.56 -1.02
CA CYS A 55 -9.55 -4.58 -2.02
C CYS A 55 -8.79 -5.76 -1.42
N GLY A 56 -9.26 -7.00 -1.65
CA GLY A 56 -8.57 -8.22 -1.23
C GLY A 56 -7.29 -8.44 -2.03
N GLN A 57 -6.26 -8.91 -1.35
CA GLN A 57 -4.94 -9.20 -1.91
C GLN A 57 -4.48 -10.60 -1.52
N LEU A 58 -3.74 -11.24 -2.44
CA LEU A 58 -2.94 -12.43 -2.19
C LEU A 58 -1.47 -12.00 -2.09
N VAL A 59 -0.88 -12.22 -0.93
CA VAL A 59 0.52 -11.90 -0.64
C VAL A 59 1.34 -13.19 -0.79
N TYR A 60 2.21 -13.21 -1.78
CA TYR A 60 3.10 -14.32 -2.09
C TYR A 60 4.42 -14.12 -1.34
N VAL A 61 4.75 -15.08 -0.50
CA VAL A 61 5.94 -15.04 0.36
C VAL A 61 6.88 -16.18 -0.03
N ARG A 62 8.17 -15.91 0.02
CA ARG A 62 9.25 -16.89 -0.12
C ARG A 62 10.39 -16.50 0.82
N ASP A 63 10.91 -17.47 1.57
CA ASP A 63 12.00 -17.24 2.52
C ASP A 63 11.71 -16.04 3.45
N GLU A 64 10.49 -15.98 4.01
CA GLU A 64 9.95 -14.90 4.86
C GLU A 64 9.93 -13.51 4.19
N GLN A 65 10.09 -13.42 2.88
CA GLN A 65 10.05 -12.17 2.13
C GLN A 65 8.86 -12.09 1.17
N VAL A 66 8.24 -10.94 1.09
CA VAL A 66 7.17 -10.68 0.11
C VAL A 66 7.77 -10.57 -1.28
N ILE A 67 7.49 -11.54 -2.14
CA ILE A 67 8.00 -11.58 -3.52
C ILE A 67 7.02 -11.00 -4.53
N GLN A 68 5.69 -11.12 -4.28
CA GLN A 68 4.63 -10.61 -5.15
C GLN A 68 3.35 -10.34 -4.35
N ILE A 69 2.53 -9.40 -4.85
CA ILE A 69 1.15 -9.17 -4.38
C ILE A 69 0.24 -9.10 -5.60
N GLU A 70 -0.85 -9.86 -5.57
CA GLU A 70 -1.88 -9.91 -6.61
C GLU A 70 -3.26 -9.66 -5.99
N GLY A 71 -4.27 -9.37 -6.82
CA GLY A 71 -5.64 -9.28 -6.33
C GLY A 71 -6.21 -10.65 -5.98
N ASP A 72 -6.96 -10.72 -4.87
CA ASP A 72 -7.66 -11.93 -4.46
C ASP A 72 -8.95 -12.10 -5.30
N PRO A 73 -9.06 -13.13 -6.15
CA PRO A 73 -10.25 -13.37 -6.96
C PRO A 73 -11.50 -13.70 -6.11
N ASP A 74 -11.30 -14.24 -4.91
CA ASP A 74 -12.39 -14.59 -3.97
C ASP A 74 -12.88 -13.38 -3.17
N SER A 75 -12.20 -12.23 -3.25
CA SER A 75 -12.64 -11.00 -2.58
C SER A 75 -14.02 -10.57 -3.09
N PRO A 76 -15.02 -10.40 -2.22
CA PRO A 76 -16.35 -9.93 -2.64
C PRO A 76 -16.34 -8.48 -3.12
N ILE A 77 -15.31 -7.71 -2.72
CA ILE A 77 -15.15 -6.29 -3.06
C ILE A 77 -14.51 -6.13 -4.44
N SER A 78 -13.29 -6.64 -4.61
CA SER A 78 -12.45 -6.35 -5.77
C SER A 78 -12.43 -7.47 -6.82
N ARG A 79 -12.78 -8.71 -6.45
CA ARG A 79 -12.85 -9.87 -7.35
C ARG A 79 -11.58 -10.01 -8.19
N GLY A 80 -10.42 -9.96 -7.54
CA GLY A 80 -9.11 -10.06 -8.17
C GLY A 80 -8.58 -8.76 -8.81
N ARG A 81 -9.37 -7.68 -8.83
CA ARG A 81 -8.93 -6.41 -9.45
C ARG A 81 -8.21 -5.53 -8.44
N LEU A 82 -7.13 -4.90 -8.88
CA LEU A 82 -6.39 -3.88 -8.13
C LEU A 82 -6.19 -2.65 -9.01
N CYS A 83 -6.31 -1.46 -8.41
CA CYS A 83 -5.88 -0.23 -9.05
C CYS A 83 -4.33 -0.17 -9.09
N PRO A 84 -3.72 0.78 -9.83
CA PRO A 84 -2.26 0.89 -9.90
C PRO A 84 -1.56 0.98 -8.54
N LYS A 85 -2.17 1.65 -7.54
CA LYS A 85 -1.63 1.71 -6.16
C LYS A 85 -1.63 0.33 -5.50
N GLY A 86 -2.77 -0.37 -5.54
CA GLY A 86 -2.90 -1.71 -4.97
C GLY A 86 -1.95 -2.72 -5.62
N SER A 87 -1.76 -2.64 -6.93
CA SER A 87 -0.79 -3.49 -7.66
C SER A 87 0.66 -3.19 -7.27
N ALA A 88 0.95 -1.97 -6.81
CA ALA A 88 2.27 -1.55 -6.36
C ALA A 88 2.49 -1.71 -4.84
N SER A 89 1.56 -2.31 -4.11
CA SER A 89 1.62 -2.38 -2.63
C SER A 89 2.83 -3.17 -2.09
N LYS A 90 3.40 -4.09 -2.89
CA LYS A 90 4.68 -4.71 -2.55
C LYS A 90 5.78 -3.68 -2.27
N GLN A 91 5.89 -2.64 -3.10
CA GLN A 91 6.90 -1.59 -2.92
C GLN A 91 6.69 -0.81 -1.62
N LEU A 92 5.45 -0.63 -1.18
CA LEU A 92 5.17 -0.01 0.12
C LEU A 92 5.84 -0.77 1.27
N VAL A 93 5.86 -2.10 1.20
CA VAL A 93 6.45 -2.95 2.24
C VAL A 93 7.97 -3.06 2.11
N THR A 94 8.49 -3.23 0.88
CA THR A 94 9.87 -3.66 0.63
C THR A 94 10.81 -2.54 0.19
N HIS A 95 10.32 -1.32 0.01
CA HIS A 95 11.14 -0.23 -0.54
C HIS A 95 12.25 0.20 0.45
N PRO A 96 13.51 0.30 0.01
CA PRO A 96 14.64 0.59 0.91
C PRO A 96 14.60 1.99 1.55
N ARG A 97 13.85 2.94 0.95
CA ARG A 97 13.64 4.28 1.50
C ARG A 97 12.39 4.41 2.38
N ARG A 98 11.82 3.28 2.81
CA ARG A 98 10.71 3.31 3.77
C ARG A 98 11.19 3.85 5.10
N GLU A 99 10.52 4.89 5.61
CA GLU A 99 10.77 5.40 6.96
C GLU A 99 10.25 4.39 7.99
N THR A 100 11.12 3.98 8.88
CA THR A 100 10.82 2.99 9.93
C THR A 100 10.94 3.55 11.33
N LYS A 101 11.36 4.82 11.44
CA LYS A 101 11.55 5.51 12.72
C LYS A 101 10.78 6.82 12.74
N ALA A 102 10.35 7.23 13.93
CA ALA A 102 9.79 8.54 14.13
C ALA A 102 10.86 9.62 13.93
N LYS A 103 10.48 10.75 13.34
CA LYS A 103 11.37 11.91 13.14
C LYS A 103 10.77 13.14 13.75
N TYR A 104 11.57 13.86 14.50
CA TYR A 104 11.21 15.12 15.12
C TYR A 104 12.06 16.27 14.58
N ARG A 105 11.43 17.41 14.40
CA ARG A 105 12.11 18.66 14.08
C ARG A 105 11.70 19.73 15.07
N ALA A 106 12.65 20.19 15.88
CA ALA A 106 12.39 21.24 16.86
C ALA A 106 11.94 22.56 16.20
N PRO A 107 11.10 23.37 16.86
CA PRO A 107 10.74 24.72 16.38
C PRO A 107 11.99 25.53 16.01
N GLY A 108 11.96 26.14 14.80
CA GLY A 108 13.11 26.89 14.27
C GLY A 108 14.28 26.07 13.73
N SER A 109 14.31 24.76 13.96
CA SER A 109 15.36 23.88 13.42
C SER A 109 15.13 23.59 11.92
N ARG A 110 16.22 23.40 11.20
CA ARG A 110 16.23 22.89 9.81
C ARG A 110 16.58 21.40 9.74
N ARG A 111 16.90 20.76 10.88
CA ARG A 111 17.33 19.36 10.94
C ARG A 111 16.22 18.49 11.50
N TRP A 112 16.07 17.30 10.90
CA TRP A 112 15.25 16.25 11.44
C TRP A 112 16.14 15.31 12.27
N GLU A 113 15.62 14.89 13.40
CA GLU A 113 16.26 13.94 14.32
C GLU A 113 15.41 12.70 14.44
N GLU A 114 16.03 11.53 14.41
CA GLU A 114 15.34 10.28 14.70
C GLU A 114 15.12 10.19 16.21
N ILE A 115 13.90 9.86 16.60
CA ILE A 115 13.51 9.65 17.98
C ILE A 115 12.77 8.32 18.13
N ASP A 116 12.74 7.78 19.34
CA ASP A 116 11.96 6.60 19.62
C ASP A 116 10.47 6.86 19.48
N LEU A 117 9.73 5.82 19.07
CA LEU A 117 8.29 5.91 18.87
C LEU A 117 7.57 6.29 20.16
N GLU A 118 7.92 5.66 21.29
CA GLU A 118 7.35 5.98 22.60
C GLU A 118 7.55 7.47 22.94
N ARG A 119 8.75 7.98 22.73
CA ARG A 119 9.03 9.40 22.94
C ARG A 119 8.19 10.30 22.02
N ALA A 120 8.00 9.92 20.76
CA ALA A 120 7.15 10.65 19.84
C ALA A 120 5.70 10.68 20.32
N LEU A 121 5.17 9.53 20.76
CA LEU A 121 3.81 9.42 21.31
C LEU A 121 3.59 10.24 22.56
N GLU A 122 4.54 10.22 23.51
CA GLU A 122 4.51 11.09 24.71
C GLU A 122 4.42 12.57 24.32
N MET A 123 5.30 13.02 23.44
CA MET A 123 5.32 14.43 22.98
C MET A 123 4.01 14.84 22.30
N ILE A 124 3.37 13.93 21.53
CA ILE A 124 2.08 14.18 20.90
C ILE A 124 0.97 14.26 21.97
N ALA A 125 0.95 13.31 22.91
CA ALA A 125 -0.02 13.27 23.99
C ALA A 125 0.03 14.54 24.87
N ASP A 126 1.21 14.93 25.30
CA ASP A 126 1.43 16.15 26.08
C ASP A 126 0.90 17.39 25.35
N ARG A 127 1.16 17.47 24.05
CA ARG A 127 0.72 18.58 23.22
C ARG A 127 -0.80 18.61 23.06
N LEU A 128 -1.44 17.45 22.85
CA LEU A 128 -2.89 17.31 22.77
C LEU A 128 -3.56 17.69 24.09
N ILE A 129 -3.08 17.17 25.21
CA ILE A 129 -3.60 17.45 26.54
C ILE A 129 -3.52 18.95 26.85
N ALA A 130 -2.31 19.52 26.75
CA ALA A 130 -2.10 20.94 27.03
C ALA A 130 -2.92 21.87 26.11
N THR A 131 -3.10 21.50 24.84
CA THR A 131 -3.93 22.27 23.93
C THR A 131 -5.41 22.17 24.31
N ARG A 132 -5.89 20.98 24.61
CA ARG A 132 -7.25 20.74 25.05
C ARG A 132 -7.58 21.51 26.34
N GLU A 133 -6.72 21.42 27.35
CA GLU A 133 -6.91 22.14 28.64
C GLU A 133 -7.03 23.65 28.43
N ARG A 134 -6.16 24.23 27.61
CA ARG A 134 -6.16 25.67 27.33
C ARG A 134 -7.38 26.14 26.53
N THR A 135 -7.96 25.28 25.69
CA THR A 135 -9.00 25.68 24.71
C THR A 135 -10.33 24.96 24.91
N TRP A 136 -10.52 24.30 26.05
CA TRP A 136 -11.75 23.59 26.37
C TRP A 136 -12.91 24.55 26.62
N ASP A 137 -13.99 24.37 25.87
CA ASP A 137 -15.26 25.03 26.03
C ASP A 137 -16.18 24.07 26.83
N ALA A 138 -16.37 24.37 28.13
CA ALA A 138 -17.13 23.52 29.02
C ALA A 138 -18.63 23.52 28.71
N ASP A 139 -19.18 24.65 28.23
CA ASP A 139 -20.61 24.80 27.95
C ASP A 139 -21.01 23.94 26.73
N HIS A 140 -20.16 23.90 25.72
CA HIS A 140 -20.39 23.12 24.49
C HIS A 140 -19.65 21.78 24.47
N LYS A 141 -18.90 21.46 25.52
CA LYS A 141 -18.10 20.21 25.65
C LYS A 141 -17.20 19.93 24.45
N ARG A 142 -16.49 20.94 23.98
CA ARG A 142 -15.66 20.89 22.79
C ARG A 142 -14.36 21.66 22.92
N THR A 143 -13.46 21.45 21.95
CA THR A 143 -12.29 22.31 21.74
C THR A 143 -12.14 22.67 20.25
N LEU A 144 -11.74 23.92 19.99
CA LEU A 144 -11.36 24.42 18.68
C LEU A 144 -9.82 24.54 18.57
N GLY A 145 -9.08 24.05 19.57
CA GLY A 145 -7.62 24.18 19.65
C GLY A 145 -6.87 23.23 18.71
N PHE A 146 -7.51 22.17 18.24
CA PHE A 146 -6.96 21.28 17.24
C PHE A 146 -8.05 20.72 16.32
N ALA A 147 -7.61 20.30 15.13
CA ALA A 147 -8.45 19.69 14.12
C ALA A 147 -7.73 18.49 13.52
N HIS A 148 -8.46 17.60 12.86
CA HIS A 148 -7.90 16.50 12.09
C HIS A 148 -8.23 16.69 10.61
N LEU A 149 -7.20 16.59 9.77
CA LEU A 149 -7.33 16.54 8.32
C LEU A 149 -6.73 15.21 7.84
N GLY A 150 -7.61 14.27 7.50
CA GLY A 150 -7.24 12.94 7.03
C GLY A 150 -6.80 12.90 5.58
N GLY A 151 -6.32 11.74 5.17
CA GLY A 151 -5.88 11.45 3.82
C GLY A 151 -6.78 10.46 3.09
N ALA A 152 -6.58 10.31 1.77
CA ALA A 152 -7.27 9.31 0.96
C ALA A 152 -6.73 7.87 1.17
N THR A 153 -5.56 7.74 1.78
CA THR A 153 -4.85 6.47 1.99
C THR A 153 -5.04 5.95 3.41
N LEU A 154 -6.28 5.87 3.85
CA LEU A 154 -6.69 5.33 5.14
C LEU A 154 -7.74 4.25 4.89
N ASP A 155 -7.66 3.14 5.60
CA ASP A 155 -8.69 2.10 5.57
C ASP A 155 -9.91 2.47 6.43
N ASN A 156 -10.90 1.58 6.49
CA ASN A 156 -12.15 1.84 7.22
C ASN A 156 -11.92 1.87 8.73
N GLU A 157 -11.08 0.98 9.24
CA GLU A 157 -10.75 0.85 10.64
C GLU A 157 -9.96 2.08 11.13
N GLU A 158 -8.99 2.53 10.36
CA GLU A 158 -8.23 3.75 10.66
C GLU A 158 -9.15 4.99 10.70
N ASN A 159 -10.01 5.17 9.69
CA ASN A 159 -10.98 6.26 9.67
C ASN A 159 -11.92 6.23 10.90
N TYR A 160 -12.40 5.04 11.27
CA TYR A 160 -13.24 4.87 12.46
C TYR A 160 -12.50 5.25 13.75
N LEU A 161 -11.28 4.74 13.93
CA LEU A 161 -10.47 5.02 15.12
C LEU A 161 -10.11 6.50 15.24
N ILE A 162 -9.74 7.14 14.15
CA ILE A 162 -9.48 8.58 14.09
C ILE A 162 -10.72 9.38 14.51
N LYS A 163 -11.87 9.08 13.90
CA LYS A 163 -13.12 9.76 14.24
C LYS A 163 -13.47 9.57 15.70
N LYS A 164 -13.38 8.36 16.22
CA LYS A 164 -13.65 8.03 17.62
C LYS A 164 -12.72 8.78 18.57
N PHE A 165 -11.42 8.75 18.31
CA PHE A 165 -10.40 9.39 19.15
C PHE A 165 -10.58 10.91 19.21
N PHE A 166 -10.63 11.58 18.07
CA PHE A 166 -10.75 13.04 18.02
C PHE A 166 -12.09 13.52 18.55
N THR A 167 -13.19 12.80 18.33
CA THR A 167 -14.49 13.10 18.92
C THR A 167 -14.43 12.98 20.43
N ALA A 168 -13.84 11.93 20.98
CA ALA A 168 -13.68 11.75 22.43
C ALA A 168 -12.79 12.84 23.04
N ALA A 169 -11.79 13.32 22.31
CA ALA A 169 -10.96 14.45 22.73
C ALA A 169 -11.69 15.81 22.65
N GLY A 170 -12.88 15.86 22.06
CA GLY A 170 -13.71 17.08 21.93
C GLY A 170 -13.43 17.91 20.69
N ALA A 171 -12.70 17.40 19.71
CA ALA A 171 -12.48 18.09 18.44
C ALA A 171 -13.79 18.18 17.64
N VAL A 172 -14.02 19.33 17.02
CA VAL A 172 -15.16 19.57 16.13
C VAL A 172 -14.82 19.30 14.68
N SER A 173 -13.68 19.81 14.24
CA SER A 173 -13.23 19.69 12.84
C SER A 173 -12.45 18.39 12.65
N ILE A 174 -13.14 17.39 12.12
CA ILE A 174 -12.58 16.06 11.81
C ILE A 174 -13.00 15.76 10.38
N GLU A 175 -12.11 16.06 9.44
CA GLU A 175 -12.36 15.97 8.02
C GLU A 175 -11.42 14.95 7.36
N ASN A 176 -11.83 14.46 6.19
CA ASN A 176 -11.03 13.58 5.36
C ASN A 176 -10.93 14.18 3.95
N GLN A 177 -9.83 13.95 3.27
CA GLN A 177 -9.56 14.46 1.93
C GLN A 177 -10.71 14.21 0.94
N ALA A 178 -11.34 13.04 1.00
CA ALA A 178 -12.43 12.67 0.09
C ALA A 178 -13.75 13.41 0.36
N ARG A 179 -13.82 14.19 1.43
CA ARG A 179 -15.03 14.90 1.87
C ARG A 179 -14.96 16.41 1.64
N ILE A 180 -13.88 16.93 1.15
CA ILE A 180 -13.72 18.36 0.88
C ILE A 180 -14.57 18.79 -0.31
#